data_4759666064f2afec8afc2486641eb470
#
_entry.id   4759666064f2afec8afc2486641eb470
#
_cell.length_a   1.000
_cell.length_b   1.000
_cell.length_c   1.000
_cell.angle_alpha   90.00
_cell.angle_beta   90.00
_cell.angle_gamma   90.00
#
_symmetry.space_group_name_H-M   'P 1'
#
loop_
_entity.id
_entity.type
_entity.pdbx_description
1 polymer ?
#
loop_
_entity_poly.entity_id
_entity_poly.type
_entity_poly.pdbx_seq_one_letter_code
_entity_poly.pdbx_strand_id
1 'polypeptide(L)'
;YIAELDKMTDNYKELLLNFELLSSINTDSVLQKYVLAEHRQNAIRHELIAPLLKAIRKRNPIEFDYTLVRHNGKIVHKRLMPHFLKESQYRWYLIGYDTDSKLKSFGVDRISAINILEDTQFLRDEHIDIPSLFRESYGIWNNPEDPVEDIILKYDSVDGAFVKTLPLHHSQQLLSEDETGITVKLRLRITNDFVMELLSRSRSVEVIAPHTLRTRLYDTLRQAAERNKPIETECN
;
A
#
# COMPACT_ATOMS: atom_id res chain seq x y z
N TYR A 1 1.41 27.63 8.35
CA TYR A 1 2.39 26.81 9.11
C TYR A 1 1.79 26.29 10.42
N ILE A 2 1.19 27.16 11.24
CA ILE A 2 0.53 26.74 12.52
C ILE A 2 -0.70 25.88 12.23
N ALA A 3 -1.55 26.25 11.26
CA ALA A 3 -2.73 25.48 10.86
C ALA A 3 -2.39 24.10 10.23
N GLU A 4 -1.22 23.96 9.59
CA GLU A 4 -0.73 22.66 9.11
C GLU A 4 -0.20 21.79 10.24
N LEU A 5 0.45 22.38 11.23
CA LEU A 5 0.90 21.67 12.43
C LEU A 5 -0.28 21.20 13.27
N ASP A 6 -1.35 21.97 13.40
CA ASP A 6 -2.58 21.57 14.08
C ASP A 6 -3.29 20.44 13.35
N LYS A 7 -3.39 20.50 12.01
CA LYS A 7 -3.94 19.42 11.19
C LYS A 7 -3.11 18.11 11.30
N MET A 8 -1.78 18.22 11.32
CA MET A 8 -0.91 17.07 11.55
C MET A 8 -1.08 16.49 12.96
N THR A 9 -1.32 17.34 13.96
CA THR A 9 -1.55 16.91 15.34
C THR A 9 -2.89 16.20 15.50
N ASP A 10 -3.93 16.66 14.80
CA ASP A 10 -5.26 16.04 14.84
C ASP A 10 -5.28 14.72 14.08
N ASN A 11 -4.67 14.65 12.91
CA ASN A 11 -4.50 13.38 12.18
C ASN A 11 -3.68 12.34 12.98
N TYR A 12 -2.69 12.80 13.75
CA TYR A 12 -1.91 11.93 14.62
C TYR A 12 -2.72 11.42 15.81
N LYS A 13 -3.53 12.28 16.42
CA LYS A 13 -4.46 11.89 17.51
C LYS A 13 -5.51 10.90 17.01
N GLU A 14 -6.08 11.16 15.82
CA GLU A 14 -7.05 10.26 15.20
C GLU A 14 -6.43 8.90 14.89
N LEU A 15 -5.20 8.88 14.38
CA LEU A 15 -4.44 7.65 14.15
C LEU A 15 -4.24 6.87 15.45
N LEU A 16 -3.80 7.53 16.51
CA LEU A 16 -3.61 6.91 17.84
C LEU A 16 -4.93 6.40 18.42
N LEU A 17 -6.01 7.17 18.32
CA LEU A 17 -7.34 6.77 18.78
C LEU A 17 -7.82 5.52 18.03
N ASN A 18 -7.61 5.46 16.71
CA ASN A 18 -7.93 4.29 15.91
C ASN A 18 -7.11 3.07 16.31
N PHE A 19 -5.82 3.24 16.64
CA PHE A 19 -4.99 2.16 17.15
C PHE A 19 -5.43 1.69 18.54
N GLU A 20 -5.74 2.61 19.44
CA GLU A 20 -6.24 2.28 20.79
C GLU A 20 -7.59 1.58 20.71
N LEU A 21 -8.49 2.04 19.84
CA LEU A 21 -9.79 1.42 19.61
C LEU A 21 -9.63 -0.01 19.08
N LEU A 22 -8.82 -0.21 18.04
CA LEU A 22 -8.56 -1.55 17.50
C LEU A 22 -7.88 -2.47 18.49
N SER A 23 -6.96 -1.95 19.32
CA SER A 23 -6.33 -2.71 20.39
C SER A 23 -7.33 -3.10 21.47
N SER A 24 -8.21 -2.17 21.89
CA SER A 24 -9.24 -2.45 22.90
C SER A 24 -10.31 -3.41 22.39
N ILE A 25 -10.71 -3.36 21.14
CA ILE A 25 -11.61 -4.34 20.52
C ILE A 25 -11.00 -5.75 20.59
N ASN A 26 -9.68 -5.86 20.41
CA ASN A 26 -8.98 -7.14 20.48
C ASN A 26 -8.84 -7.72 21.87
N THR A 27 -8.83 -6.88 22.89
CA THR A 27 -8.62 -7.28 24.29
C THR A 27 -9.91 -7.34 25.12
N ASP A 28 -10.96 -6.62 24.70
CA ASP A 28 -12.22 -6.54 25.42
C ASP A 28 -13.25 -7.54 24.86
N SER A 29 -13.53 -8.59 25.61
CA SER A 29 -14.51 -9.63 25.26
C SER A 29 -15.95 -9.09 25.12
N VAL A 30 -16.27 -7.94 25.69
CA VAL A 30 -17.59 -7.30 25.56
C VAL A 30 -17.70 -6.60 24.20
N LEU A 31 -16.67 -5.89 23.79
CA LEU A 31 -16.64 -5.21 22.48
C LEU A 31 -16.65 -6.21 21.32
N GLN A 32 -15.98 -7.35 21.47
CA GLN A 32 -15.97 -8.42 20.45
C GLN A 32 -17.36 -9.01 20.15
N LYS A 33 -18.33 -8.84 21.04
CA LYS A 33 -19.72 -9.25 20.78
C LYS A 33 -20.46 -8.33 19.82
N TYR A 34 -19.99 -7.10 19.65
CA TYR A 34 -20.67 -6.06 18.89
C TYR A 34 -19.88 -5.57 17.69
N VAL A 35 -18.57 -5.84 17.65
CA VAL A 35 -17.68 -5.38 16.58
C VAL A 35 -16.88 -6.54 16.04
N LEU A 36 -17.07 -6.85 14.76
CA LEU A 36 -16.23 -7.76 14.01
C LEU A 36 -15.22 -6.93 13.22
N ALA A 37 -13.96 -6.95 13.64
CA ALA A 37 -12.87 -6.39 12.87
C ALA A 37 -12.19 -7.50 12.06
N GLU A 38 -11.85 -7.21 10.82
CA GLU A 38 -11.12 -8.17 9.99
C GLU A 38 -9.67 -8.26 10.50
N HIS A 39 -9.33 -9.38 11.14
CA HIS A 39 -7.99 -9.63 11.64
C HIS A 39 -7.18 -10.40 10.62
N ARG A 40 -6.20 -9.73 10.02
CA ARG A 40 -5.12 -10.43 9.32
C ARG A 40 -4.04 -10.75 10.36
N GLN A 41 -3.98 -12.01 10.78
CA GLN A 41 -2.94 -12.45 11.72
C GLN A 41 -1.55 -12.05 11.21
N ASN A 42 -0.75 -11.41 12.08
CA ASN A 42 0.63 -10.99 11.83
C ASN A 42 0.86 -9.82 10.85
N ALA A 43 -0.17 -9.15 10.33
CA ALA A 43 0.03 -8.05 9.37
C ALA A 43 0.41 -6.72 10.03
N ILE A 44 0.16 -6.56 11.32
CA ILE A 44 0.36 -5.27 12.00
C ILE A 44 1.17 -5.48 13.28
N ARG A 45 2.40 -4.97 13.26
CA ARG A 45 3.28 -4.87 14.44
C ARG A 45 3.04 -3.51 15.11
N HIS A 46 1.85 -3.33 15.74
CA HIS A 46 1.44 -2.07 16.36
C HIS A 46 2.47 -1.52 17.36
N GLU A 47 3.13 -2.41 18.09
CA GLU A 47 4.15 -2.06 19.07
C GLU A 47 5.37 -1.36 18.45
N LEU A 48 5.58 -1.51 17.14
CA LEU A 48 6.69 -0.86 16.45
C LEU A 48 6.34 0.53 15.89
N ILE A 49 5.07 0.86 15.74
CA ILE A 49 4.65 2.12 15.10
C ILE A 49 5.11 3.33 15.91
N ALA A 50 4.85 3.35 17.21
CA ALA A 50 5.23 4.47 18.07
C ALA A 50 6.76 4.67 18.16
N PRO A 51 7.60 3.63 18.38
CA PRO A 51 9.05 3.75 18.33
C PRO A 51 9.57 4.24 16.98
N LEU A 52 9.02 3.74 15.86
CA LEU A 52 9.42 4.16 14.52
C LEU A 52 9.05 5.63 14.25
N LEU A 53 7.86 6.07 14.64
CA LEU A 53 7.47 7.49 14.55
C LEU A 53 8.39 8.39 15.39
N LYS A 54 8.80 7.94 16.60
CA LYS A 54 9.77 8.67 17.41
C LYS A 54 11.10 8.80 16.70
N ALA A 55 11.61 7.71 16.10
CA ALA A 55 12.86 7.72 15.33
C ALA A 55 12.80 8.65 14.11
N ILE A 56 11.69 8.63 13.35
CA ILE A 56 11.47 9.54 12.22
C ILE A 56 11.49 11.01 12.67
N ARG A 57 10.75 11.34 13.73
CA ARG A 57 10.66 12.72 14.25
C ARG A 57 11.98 13.24 14.78
N LYS A 58 12.75 12.39 15.47
CA LYS A 58 14.07 12.72 16.02
C LYS A 58 15.19 12.61 14.99
N ARG A 59 14.89 12.15 13.77
CA ARG A 59 15.88 11.90 12.71
C ARG A 59 16.95 10.89 13.14
N ASN A 60 16.58 9.90 13.97
CA ASN A 60 17.51 8.88 14.40
C ASN A 60 17.58 7.77 13.34
N PRO A 61 18.78 7.37 12.87
CA PRO A 61 18.93 6.17 12.08
C PRO A 61 18.51 4.95 12.88
N ILE A 62 18.07 3.91 12.19
CA ILE A 62 17.72 2.63 12.81
C ILE A 62 18.48 1.49 12.16
N GLU A 63 18.75 0.46 12.95
CA GLU A 63 19.25 -0.82 12.49
C GLU A 63 18.24 -1.89 12.85
N PHE A 64 18.04 -2.88 11.97
CA PHE A 64 17.08 -3.93 12.18
C PHE A 64 17.38 -5.15 11.32
N ASP A 65 16.82 -6.27 11.72
CA ASP A 65 16.80 -7.49 10.92
C ASP A 65 15.53 -7.55 10.10
N TYR A 66 15.67 -7.91 8.81
CA TYR A 66 14.58 -7.95 7.87
C TYR A 66 14.44 -9.32 7.21
N THR A 67 13.24 -9.89 7.26
CA THR A 67 12.93 -11.18 6.67
C THR A 67 12.57 -11.04 5.19
N LEU A 68 13.37 -11.66 4.33
CA LEU A 68 13.15 -11.71 2.87
C LEU A 68 12.24 -12.88 2.50
N VAL A 69 10.94 -12.64 2.39
CA VAL A 69 9.94 -13.70 2.07
C VAL A 69 10.25 -14.39 0.74
N ARG A 70 10.69 -13.64 -0.29
CA ARG A 70 11.02 -14.18 -1.62
C ARG A 70 12.31 -15.01 -1.65
N HIS A 71 13.06 -15.01 -0.57
CA HIS A 71 14.33 -15.74 -0.41
C HIS A 71 14.24 -16.72 0.75
N ASN A 72 13.17 -17.51 0.81
CA ASN A 72 12.94 -18.57 1.80
C ASN A 72 13.08 -18.10 3.25
N GLY A 73 12.67 -16.88 3.55
CA GLY A 73 12.74 -16.34 4.91
C GLY A 73 14.14 -15.92 5.36
N LYS A 74 15.10 -15.77 4.44
CA LYS A 74 16.46 -15.28 4.79
C LYS A 74 16.39 -13.98 5.55
N ILE A 75 17.05 -13.90 6.68
CA ILE A 75 17.18 -12.68 7.48
C ILE A 75 18.42 -11.92 7.02
N VAL A 76 18.26 -10.61 6.84
CA VAL A 76 19.34 -9.69 6.46
C VAL A 76 19.32 -8.48 7.38
N HIS A 77 20.50 -8.08 7.85
CA HIS A 77 20.66 -6.88 8.65
C HIS A 77 20.56 -5.64 7.75
N LYS A 78 19.84 -4.60 8.21
CA LYS A 78 19.62 -3.35 7.49
C LYS A 78 19.85 -2.16 8.37
N ARG A 79 20.38 -1.09 7.78
CA ARG A 79 20.46 0.25 8.37
C ARG A 79 19.65 1.20 7.48
N LEU A 80 18.85 2.04 8.11
CA LEU A 80 17.93 2.95 7.41
C LEU A 80 17.91 4.31 8.11
N MET A 81 17.81 5.34 7.33
CA MET A 81 17.43 6.70 7.74
C MET A 81 15.92 6.83 7.51
N PRO A 82 15.08 6.60 8.53
CA PRO A 82 13.63 6.51 8.36
C PRO A 82 13.01 7.88 8.15
N HIS A 83 12.13 8.00 7.15
CA HIS A 83 11.49 9.26 6.79
C HIS A 83 9.98 9.23 6.93
N PHE A 84 9.35 8.08 6.63
CA PHE A 84 7.90 7.97 6.56
C PHE A 84 7.41 6.59 6.99
N LEU A 85 6.21 6.56 7.59
CA LEU A 85 5.36 5.38 7.66
C LEU A 85 4.20 5.55 6.69
N LYS A 86 3.97 4.54 5.86
CA LYS A 86 2.87 4.50 4.88
C LYS A 86 2.06 3.25 5.10
N GLU A 87 0.74 3.41 5.22
CA GLU A 87 -0.17 2.29 5.11
C GLU A 87 -0.52 2.01 3.65
N SER A 88 -0.54 0.74 3.27
CA SER A 88 -1.00 0.30 1.97
C SER A 88 -1.56 -1.13 2.08
N GLN A 89 -2.78 -1.36 1.62
CA GLN A 89 -3.44 -2.66 1.62
C GLN A 89 -3.38 -3.37 2.99
N TYR A 90 -3.77 -2.65 4.04
CA TYR A 90 -3.79 -3.13 5.45
C TYR A 90 -2.40 -3.52 6.00
N ARG A 91 -1.32 -2.98 5.45
CA ARG A 91 0.04 -3.24 5.88
C ARG A 91 0.81 -1.94 6.02
N TRP A 92 1.56 -1.82 7.11
CA TRP A 92 2.44 -0.68 7.34
C TRP A 92 3.81 -0.89 6.72
N TYR A 93 4.32 0.16 6.12
CA TYR A 93 5.64 0.19 5.52
C TYR A 93 6.46 1.33 6.09
N LEU A 94 7.70 1.02 6.45
CA LEU A 94 8.71 1.98 6.80
C LEU A 94 9.47 2.38 5.55
N ILE A 95 9.50 3.68 5.26
CA ILE A 95 10.13 4.25 4.08
C ILE A 95 11.28 5.15 4.51
N GLY A 96 12.42 5.00 3.88
CA GLY A 96 13.61 5.79 4.17
C GLY A 96 14.74 5.50 3.21
N TYR A 97 15.86 6.17 3.42
CA TYR A 97 17.06 5.97 2.63
C TYR A 97 18.00 4.97 3.30
N ASP A 98 18.55 4.06 2.51
CA ASP A 98 19.60 3.16 2.96
C ASP A 98 20.98 3.87 2.95
N THR A 99 22.03 3.14 3.30
CA THR A 99 23.42 3.66 3.33
C THR A 99 23.94 4.09 1.95
N ASP A 100 23.34 3.58 0.88
CA ASP A 100 23.67 3.93 -0.51
C ASP A 100 22.81 5.07 -1.04
N SER A 101 22.10 5.79 -0.16
CA SER A 101 21.16 6.87 -0.51
C SER A 101 20.03 6.44 -1.46
N LYS A 102 19.64 5.16 -1.40
CA LYS A 102 18.52 4.64 -2.18
C LYS A 102 17.25 4.59 -1.33
N LEU A 103 16.17 5.12 -1.87
CA LEU A 103 14.86 5.04 -1.22
C LEU A 103 14.41 3.57 -1.16
N LYS A 104 14.05 3.11 0.04
CA LYS A 104 13.59 1.75 0.31
C LYS A 104 12.30 1.75 1.10
N SER A 105 11.49 0.71 0.87
CA SER A 105 10.25 0.45 1.61
C SER A 105 10.33 -0.94 2.24
N PHE A 106 10.14 -0.99 3.56
CA PHE A 106 10.19 -2.22 4.35
C PHE A 106 8.84 -2.45 5.03
N GLY A 107 8.21 -3.61 4.80
CA GLY A 107 7.02 -4.01 5.54
C GLY A 107 7.35 -4.16 7.03
N VAL A 108 6.62 -3.44 7.88
CA VAL A 108 6.87 -3.41 9.35
C VAL A 108 6.67 -4.79 9.98
N ASP A 109 5.77 -5.58 9.41
CA ASP A 109 5.50 -6.98 9.80
C ASP A 109 6.71 -7.92 9.67
N ARG A 110 7.71 -7.54 8.88
CA ARG A 110 8.92 -8.32 8.60
C ARG A 110 10.17 -7.77 9.27
N ILE A 111 10.02 -6.75 10.12
CA ILE A 111 11.10 -6.13 10.86
C ILE A 111 11.24 -6.80 12.23
N SER A 112 12.45 -7.11 12.65
CA SER A 112 12.79 -7.63 13.98
C SER A 112 14.08 -7.02 14.49
N ALA A 113 14.43 -7.22 15.75
CA ALA A 113 15.66 -6.75 16.39
C ALA A 113 15.96 -5.26 16.10
N ILE A 114 14.96 -4.39 16.29
CA ILE A 114 15.13 -2.95 16.06
C ILE A 114 16.06 -2.34 17.11
N ASN A 115 17.05 -1.59 16.62
CA ASN A 115 17.92 -0.73 17.40
C ASN A 115 17.83 0.71 16.87
N ILE A 116 17.36 1.65 17.69
CA ILE A 116 17.28 3.07 17.34
C ILE A 116 18.55 3.74 17.84
N LEU A 117 19.31 4.34 16.93
CA LEU A 117 20.57 5.02 17.24
C LEU A 117 20.27 6.44 17.77
N GLU A 118 19.84 6.52 19.05
CA GLU A 118 19.33 7.77 19.65
C GLU A 118 20.38 8.89 19.74
N ASP A 119 21.66 8.53 19.82
CA ASP A 119 22.77 9.50 19.90
C ASP A 119 23.21 10.02 18.53
N THR A 120 22.61 9.54 17.46
CA THR A 120 22.96 9.90 16.09
C THR A 120 21.74 10.52 15.40
N GLN A 121 21.97 11.59 14.63
CA GLN A 121 20.96 12.18 13.78
C GLN A 121 21.43 12.23 12.34
N PHE A 122 20.54 11.92 11.40
CA PHE A 122 20.81 12.11 9.98
C PHE A 122 20.29 13.45 9.50
N LEU A 123 20.95 14.01 8.49
CA LEU A 123 20.47 15.19 7.80
C LEU A 123 19.33 14.80 6.86
N ARG A 124 18.16 15.37 7.10
CA ARG A 124 17.01 15.20 6.19
C ARG A 124 17.13 16.26 5.09
N ASP A 125 17.12 15.80 3.85
CA ASP A 125 16.97 16.72 2.72
C ASP A 125 15.49 17.17 2.67
N GLU A 126 15.24 18.42 3.02
CA GLU A 126 13.89 18.99 3.06
C GLU A 126 13.31 19.26 1.66
N HIS A 127 14.14 19.18 0.61
CA HIS A 127 13.69 19.28 -0.77
C HIS A 127 13.06 17.99 -1.30
N ILE A 128 13.24 16.86 -0.58
CA ILE A 128 12.66 15.58 -0.97
C ILE A 128 11.27 15.44 -0.36
N ASP A 129 10.25 15.60 -1.19
CA ASP A 129 8.86 15.33 -0.83
C ASP A 129 8.52 13.85 -1.08
N ILE A 130 8.78 12.97 -0.09
CA ILE A 130 8.49 11.54 -0.19
C ILE A 130 7.00 11.26 -0.46
N PRO A 131 6.03 11.96 0.18
CA PRO A 131 4.62 11.80 -0.19
C PRO A 131 4.34 12.04 -1.67
N SER A 132 4.98 13.02 -2.30
CA SER A 132 4.78 13.28 -3.73
C SER A 132 5.28 12.15 -4.62
N LEU A 133 6.32 11.42 -4.20
CA LEU A 133 6.82 10.26 -4.94
C LEU A 133 5.78 9.14 -5.04
N PHE A 134 4.88 9.05 -4.06
CA PHE A 134 3.79 8.04 -4.04
C PHE A 134 2.47 8.59 -4.61
N ARG A 135 2.38 9.89 -4.87
CA ARG A 135 1.14 10.52 -5.38
C ARG A 135 0.72 9.97 -6.73
N GLU A 136 1.69 9.61 -7.57
CA GLU A 136 1.45 9.08 -8.91
C GLU A 136 1.58 7.55 -8.96
N SER A 137 1.43 6.88 -7.83
CA SER A 137 1.55 5.42 -7.72
C SER A 137 0.38 4.85 -6.93
N TYR A 138 -0.07 3.68 -7.36
CA TYR A 138 -1.01 2.88 -6.59
C TYR A 138 -0.23 1.92 -5.68
N GLY A 139 -0.60 1.89 -4.38
CA GLY A 139 0.03 0.99 -3.42
C GLY A 139 1.39 1.45 -2.91
N ILE A 140 2.33 0.51 -2.76
CA ILE A 140 3.65 0.73 -2.17
C ILE A 140 4.79 0.67 -3.19
N TRP A 141 4.55 0.05 -4.32
CA TRP A 141 5.54 0.03 -5.39
C TRP A 141 5.63 1.40 -6.04
N ASN A 142 6.83 1.94 -6.09
CA ASN A 142 7.12 3.20 -6.74
C ASN A 142 8.53 3.12 -7.34
N ASN A 143 8.60 3.17 -8.66
CA ASN A 143 9.83 3.41 -9.39
C ASN A 143 9.71 4.78 -10.07
N PRO A 144 10.47 5.79 -9.65
CA PRO A 144 10.38 7.13 -10.24
C PRO A 144 10.71 7.16 -11.74
N GLU A 145 11.42 6.17 -12.25
CA GLU A 145 11.78 6.04 -13.67
C GLU A 145 10.63 5.53 -14.54
N ASP A 146 9.62 4.87 -13.91
CA ASP A 146 8.45 4.42 -14.65
C ASP A 146 7.59 5.62 -15.07
N PRO A 147 7.09 5.66 -16.31
CA PRO A 147 6.29 6.78 -16.79
C PRO A 147 4.94 6.85 -16.07
N VAL A 148 4.45 8.09 -15.91
CA VAL A 148 3.07 8.34 -15.50
C VAL A 148 2.21 8.35 -16.74
N GLU A 149 1.23 7.45 -16.79
CA GLU A 149 0.39 7.24 -17.95
C GLU A 149 -1.07 7.61 -17.69
N ASP A 150 -1.76 8.05 -18.71
CA ASP A 150 -3.21 8.20 -18.72
C ASP A 150 -3.85 6.82 -18.96
N ILE A 151 -4.68 6.39 -18.02
CA ILE A 151 -5.30 5.07 -18.02
C ILE A 151 -6.81 5.25 -18.12
N ILE A 152 -7.44 4.56 -19.04
CA ILE A 152 -8.89 4.57 -19.22
C ILE A 152 -9.42 3.16 -18.96
N LEU A 153 -10.33 3.07 -17.98
CA LEU A 153 -10.94 1.83 -17.55
C LEU A 153 -12.46 1.93 -17.70
N LYS A 154 -13.07 0.85 -18.15
CA LYS A 154 -14.52 0.68 -18.14
C LYS A 154 -14.89 -0.40 -17.14
N TYR A 155 -15.93 -0.17 -16.35
CA TYR A 155 -16.50 -1.10 -15.39
C TYR A 155 -17.98 -1.30 -15.71
N ASP A 156 -18.52 -2.48 -15.40
CA ASP A 156 -19.95 -2.70 -15.40
C ASP A 156 -20.69 -1.82 -14.37
N SER A 157 -22.02 -1.85 -14.38
CA SER A 157 -22.83 -1.01 -13.48
C SER A 157 -22.62 -1.32 -12.00
N VAL A 158 -22.30 -2.59 -11.65
CA VAL A 158 -22.12 -3.02 -10.25
C VAL A 158 -20.78 -2.57 -9.70
N ASP A 159 -19.68 -3.00 -10.33
CA ASP A 159 -18.34 -2.60 -9.88
C ASP A 159 -18.09 -1.11 -10.11
N GLY A 160 -18.71 -0.52 -11.14
CA GLY A 160 -18.68 0.91 -11.40
C GLY A 160 -19.24 1.75 -10.25
N ALA A 161 -20.35 1.32 -9.64
CA ALA A 161 -20.90 1.99 -8.47
C ALA A 161 -19.91 1.99 -7.28
N PHE A 162 -19.20 0.86 -7.05
CA PHE A 162 -18.17 0.80 -6.01
C PHE A 162 -16.97 1.69 -6.34
N VAL A 163 -16.47 1.65 -7.57
CA VAL A 163 -15.32 2.47 -8.02
C VAL A 163 -15.65 3.97 -7.99
N LYS A 164 -16.93 4.35 -8.19
CA LYS A 164 -17.39 5.73 -8.07
C LYS A 164 -17.42 6.20 -6.63
N THR A 165 -17.88 5.37 -5.69
CA THR A 165 -17.98 5.72 -4.26
C THR A 165 -16.65 5.62 -3.51
N LEU A 166 -15.77 4.72 -3.95
CA LEU A 166 -14.42 4.56 -3.41
C LEU A 166 -13.40 4.62 -4.57
N PRO A 167 -12.97 5.82 -4.98
CA PRO A 167 -12.05 5.99 -6.09
C PRO A 167 -10.73 5.23 -5.87
N LEU A 168 -10.25 4.59 -6.93
CA LEU A 168 -8.98 3.83 -6.89
C LEU A 168 -7.76 4.71 -6.62
N HIS A 169 -7.83 5.95 -7.09
CA HIS A 169 -6.74 6.92 -6.96
C HIS A 169 -7.29 8.33 -6.97
N HIS A 170 -6.60 9.28 -6.30
CA HIS A 170 -7.02 10.68 -6.25
C HIS A 170 -7.13 11.36 -7.62
N SER A 171 -6.43 10.84 -8.64
CA SER A 171 -6.53 11.35 -10.03
C SER A 171 -7.73 10.81 -10.80
N GLN A 172 -8.57 9.98 -10.20
CA GLN A 172 -9.71 9.39 -10.87
C GLN A 172 -10.71 10.46 -11.32
N GLN A 173 -11.08 10.40 -12.59
CA GLN A 173 -12.10 11.26 -13.20
C GLN A 173 -13.13 10.38 -13.89
N LEU A 174 -14.41 10.66 -13.65
CA LEU A 174 -15.51 10.02 -14.38
C LEU A 174 -15.58 10.63 -15.78
N LEU A 175 -15.47 9.82 -16.83
CA LEU A 175 -15.59 10.24 -18.22
C LEU A 175 -17.01 10.07 -18.74
N SER A 176 -17.65 8.94 -18.46
CA SER A 176 -19.01 8.64 -18.85
C SER A 176 -19.65 7.66 -17.88
N GLU A 177 -20.98 7.70 -17.84
CA GLU A 177 -21.83 6.80 -17.06
C GLU A 177 -23.12 6.55 -17.85
N ASP A 178 -23.49 5.29 -17.98
CA ASP A 178 -24.76 4.85 -18.60
C ASP A 178 -25.29 3.60 -17.89
N GLU A 179 -26.37 3.01 -18.41
CA GLU A 179 -26.99 1.81 -17.85
C GLU A 179 -26.06 0.58 -17.86
N THR A 180 -25.03 0.56 -18.71
CA THR A 180 -24.08 -0.55 -18.84
C THR A 180 -22.91 -0.43 -17.88
N GLY A 181 -22.64 0.77 -17.33
CA GLY A 181 -21.56 1.00 -16.39
C GLY A 181 -20.92 2.38 -16.48
N ILE A 182 -19.68 2.46 -16.04
CA ILE A 182 -18.91 3.70 -16.01
C ILE A 182 -17.57 3.57 -16.75
N THR A 183 -17.13 4.70 -17.28
CA THR A 183 -15.75 4.84 -17.79
C THR A 183 -15.04 5.89 -16.96
N VAL A 184 -13.87 5.53 -16.45
CA VAL A 184 -13.04 6.41 -15.62
C VAL A 184 -11.67 6.59 -16.24
N LYS A 185 -11.09 7.77 -16.03
CA LYS A 185 -9.72 8.09 -16.35
C LYS A 185 -8.90 8.20 -15.08
N LEU A 186 -7.70 7.66 -15.10
CA LEU A 186 -6.68 7.75 -14.05
C LEU A 186 -5.38 8.27 -14.65
N ARG A 187 -4.55 8.89 -13.84
CA ARG A 187 -3.19 9.28 -14.21
C ARG A 187 -2.22 8.83 -13.13
N LEU A 188 -1.50 7.74 -13.41
CA LEU A 188 -0.56 7.14 -12.45
C LEU A 188 0.45 6.21 -13.17
N ARG A 189 1.47 5.77 -12.42
CA ARG A 189 2.40 4.73 -12.86
C ARG A 189 1.74 3.35 -12.82
N ILE A 190 1.93 2.57 -13.88
CA ILE A 190 1.39 1.20 -13.97
C ILE A 190 2.27 0.26 -13.12
N THR A 191 2.06 0.31 -11.82
CA THR A 191 2.77 -0.54 -10.86
C THR A 191 2.19 -1.95 -10.79
N ASN A 192 2.92 -2.88 -10.19
CA ASN A 192 2.41 -4.23 -9.95
C ASN A 192 1.18 -4.23 -9.03
N ASP A 193 1.17 -3.37 -8.00
CA ASP A 193 0.03 -3.24 -7.09
C ASP A 193 -1.23 -2.81 -7.83
N PHE A 194 -1.08 -1.89 -8.81
CA PHE A 194 -2.21 -1.45 -9.62
C PHE A 194 -2.75 -2.57 -10.53
N VAL A 195 -1.86 -3.34 -11.15
CA VAL A 195 -2.27 -4.50 -11.95
C VAL A 195 -3.00 -5.54 -11.09
N MET A 196 -2.53 -5.79 -9.86
CA MET A 196 -3.20 -6.69 -8.92
C MET A 196 -4.58 -6.18 -8.51
N GLU A 197 -4.76 -4.87 -8.33
CA GLU A 197 -6.09 -4.27 -8.10
C GLU A 197 -7.02 -4.53 -9.28
N LEU A 198 -6.58 -4.32 -10.51
CA LEU A 198 -7.40 -4.60 -11.69
C LEU A 198 -7.73 -6.08 -11.81
N LEU A 199 -6.81 -6.97 -11.50
CA LEU A 199 -7.06 -8.42 -11.49
C LEU A 199 -8.10 -8.83 -10.45
N SER A 200 -8.19 -8.16 -9.31
CA SER A 200 -9.21 -8.42 -8.30
C SER A 200 -10.63 -8.13 -8.79
N ARG A 201 -10.77 -7.23 -9.78
CA ARG A 201 -12.03 -6.85 -10.44
C ARG A 201 -12.15 -7.38 -11.87
N SER A 202 -11.39 -8.43 -12.19
CA SER A 202 -11.25 -8.97 -13.57
C SER A 202 -12.56 -9.42 -14.20
N ARG A 203 -13.61 -9.65 -13.41
CA ARG A 203 -14.95 -10.01 -13.92
C ARG A 203 -15.64 -8.87 -14.66
N SER A 204 -15.28 -7.61 -14.38
CA SER A 204 -16.01 -6.43 -14.88
C SER A 204 -15.09 -5.40 -15.55
N VAL A 205 -13.81 -5.30 -15.13
CA VAL A 205 -12.91 -4.29 -15.63
C VAL A 205 -12.46 -4.56 -17.06
N GLU A 206 -12.62 -3.55 -17.91
CA GLU A 206 -12.02 -3.50 -19.23
C GLU A 206 -11.00 -2.36 -19.30
N VAL A 207 -9.75 -2.65 -19.68
CA VAL A 207 -8.73 -1.64 -19.97
C VAL A 207 -8.94 -1.12 -21.36
N ILE A 208 -9.37 0.14 -21.52
CA ILE A 208 -9.50 0.80 -22.82
C ILE A 208 -8.15 1.33 -23.28
N ALA A 209 -7.40 1.95 -22.37
CA ALA A 209 -6.06 2.47 -22.61
C ALA A 209 -5.21 2.42 -21.31
N PRO A 210 -3.88 2.31 -21.41
CA PRO A 210 -3.08 2.10 -22.62
C PRO A 210 -3.08 0.64 -23.07
N HIS A 211 -2.73 0.39 -24.32
CA HIS A 211 -2.67 -0.97 -24.87
C HIS A 211 -1.67 -1.88 -24.13
N THR A 212 -0.57 -1.33 -23.67
CA THR A 212 0.45 -2.04 -22.87
C THR A 212 -0.15 -2.66 -21.60
N LEU A 213 -0.96 -1.91 -20.87
CA LEU A 213 -1.66 -2.41 -19.68
C LEU A 213 -2.71 -3.46 -20.04
N ARG A 214 -3.48 -3.22 -21.13
CA ARG A 214 -4.47 -4.19 -21.64
C ARG A 214 -3.82 -5.53 -21.96
N THR A 215 -2.71 -5.51 -22.70
CA THR A 215 -1.95 -6.73 -23.04
C THR A 215 -1.43 -7.43 -21.80
N ARG A 216 -0.84 -6.68 -20.86
CA ARG A 216 -0.32 -7.24 -19.60
C ARG A 216 -1.43 -7.92 -18.79
N LEU A 217 -2.61 -7.30 -18.70
CA LEU A 217 -3.75 -7.87 -17.99
C LEU A 217 -4.24 -9.15 -18.68
N TYR A 218 -4.43 -9.10 -20.01
CA TYR A 218 -4.84 -10.24 -20.81
C TYR A 218 -3.91 -11.43 -20.65
N ASP A 219 -2.60 -11.24 -20.78
CA ASP A 219 -1.62 -12.32 -20.66
C ASP A 219 -1.63 -12.93 -19.26
N THR A 220 -1.80 -12.11 -18.22
CA THR A 220 -1.89 -12.58 -16.83
C THR A 220 -3.14 -13.44 -16.63
N LEU A 221 -4.29 -12.98 -17.12
CA LEU A 221 -5.56 -13.71 -17.04
C LEU A 221 -5.52 -15.01 -17.84
N ARG A 222 -4.94 -14.99 -19.04
CA ARG A 222 -4.76 -16.18 -19.85
C ARG A 222 -3.92 -17.23 -19.14
N GLN A 223 -2.79 -16.84 -18.55
CA GLN A 223 -1.95 -17.74 -17.75
C GLN A 223 -2.69 -18.27 -16.52
N ALA A 224 -3.52 -17.44 -15.88
CA ALA A 224 -4.34 -17.88 -14.76
C ALA A 224 -5.39 -18.89 -15.19
N ALA A 225 -6.07 -18.66 -16.32
CA ALA A 225 -7.04 -19.60 -16.88
C ALA A 225 -6.40 -20.96 -17.21
N GLU A 226 -5.21 -20.95 -17.82
CA GLU A 226 -4.48 -22.19 -18.12
C GLU A 226 -4.16 -23.00 -16.86
N ARG A 227 -3.72 -22.33 -15.78
CA ARG A 227 -3.43 -23.00 -14.50
C ARG A 227 -4.65 -23.55 -13.79
N ASN A 228 -5.83 -23.01 -14.06
CA ASN A 228 -7.10 -23.36 -13.41
C ASN A 228 -8.07 -24.08 -14.37
N LYS A 229 -7.56 -24.70 -15.42
CA LYS A 229 -8.40 -25.56 -16.27
C LYS A 229 -9.05 -26.65 -15.42
N PRO A 230 -10.34 -26.97 -15.66
CA PRO A 230 -10.97 -28.11 -15.02
C PRO A 230 -10.15 -29.37 -15.28
N ILE A 231 -9.94 -30.16 -14.24
CA ILE A 231 -9.36 -31.50 -14.38
C ILE A 231 -10.46 -32.36 -14.99
N GLU A 232 -10.23 -32.92 -16.18
CA GLU A 232 -11.12 -33.92 -16.74
C GLU A 232 -11.10 -35.13 -15.78
N THR A 233 -12.12 -35.23 -14.94
CA THR A 233 -12.37 -36.49 -14.19
C THR A 233 -12.85 -37.51 -15.20
N GLU A 234 -11.97 -38.46 -15.57
CA GLU A 234 -12.43 -39.68 -16.24
C GLU A 234 -13.48 -40.33 -15.34
N CYS A 235 -14.75 -40.28 -15.77
CA CYS A 235 -15.80 -41.08 -15.16
C CYS A 235 -15.45 -42.53 -15.41
N ASN A 236 -14.90 -43.21 -14.38
CA ASN A 236 -14.88 -44.66 -14.30
C ASN A 236 -16.24 -45.20 -13.85
#